data_e06634260a75d72076bd327940abc9e1
#
_entry.id   e06634260a75d72076bd327940abc9e1
#
_cell.length_a   1.000
_cell.length_b   1.000
_cell.length_c   1.000
_cell.angle_alpha   90.00
_cell.angle_beta   90.00
_cell.angle_gamma   90.00
#
_symmetry.space_group_name_H-M   'P 1'
#
loop_
_entity.id
_entity.type
_entity.pdbx_description
1 polymer ?
#
loop_
_entity_poly.entity_id
_entity_poly.type
_entity_poly.pdbx_seq_one_letter_code
_entity_poly.pdbx_strand_id
1 'polypeptide(L)'
;MVNVPQHEMAKWLTEILRPVVTKYSTYLVKDTFEFCEHIQKFTQEQDTSSLFMCSFDVTNLFTNVPLDETLGLCLDTLYRDNTVPTPRIPERFLAKLLAKATTEVEFSFNGQLYKQVDGVAMGSPLGPVLANIFMGYLESTFAEQELPLLYDRFVDDTFAIFQNENGADRFFCCLNNLHPSLKFTMEIESDGQLPFMDVKVMKTEDELQRMIYRKPTFTGLYTRWDSFCPTKHKLNLIRSLTSRAIKICSESKLEEELQNLRVIFRKNGYPTELVERIMTQTTTKPPKTKEQNEASPGSIVFLKLPWIGEISRKFKKEIEETITKASVTTTPIVSFTTRHTFNGVYKDSLPTTSKSFVVYNFQCCCGKQYVGKTTQVLSERIKQHVTNKLVETKTMKKERNDTAITRHLRENLTCLMASPRKRFKVLMEARSKNNLDVLEALFIKQLKPELCQQKETMRVLELI
;
A
#
# COMPACT_ATOMS: atom_id res chain seq x y z
N MET A 1 4.26 3.47 -5.63
CA MET A 1 4.14 4.88 -5.19
C MET A 1 4.37 5.10 -3.67
N VAL A 2 4.84 4.13 -2.93
CA VAL A 2 5.19 4.33 -1.51
C VAL A 2 6.52 5.08 -1.41
N ASN A 3 6.60 6.11 -0.54
CA ASN A 3 7.80 6.96 -0.31
C ASN A 3 8.20 7.91 -1.47
N VAL A 4 7.30 8.23 -2.39
CA VAL A 4 7.50 9.33 -3.35
C VAL A 4 6.83 10.63 -2.85
N PRO A 5 7.29 11.82 -3.28
CA PRO A 5 6.72 13.09 -2.81
C PRO A 5 5.21 13.21 -3.05
N GLN A 6 4.71 12.63 -4.14
CA GLN A 6 3.30 12.64 -4.52
C GLN A 6 2.41 11.80 -3.56
N HIS A 7 2.98 10.86 -2.78
CA HIS A 7 2.19 9.95 -1.94
C HIS A 7 1.41 10.68 -0.84
N GLU A 8 2.04 11.62 -0.15
CA GLU A 8 1.37 12.40 0.90
C GLU A 8 0.35 13.39 0.31
N MET A 9 0.65 13.96 -0.85
CA MET A 9 -0.30 14.78 -1.59
C MET A 9 -1.51 13.95 -2.04
N ALA A 10 -1.29 12.73 -2.53
CA ALA A 10 -2.36 11.82 -2.94
C ALA A 10 -3.27 11.43 -1.75
N LYS A 11 -2.70 11.17 -0.57
CA LYS A 11 -3.50 10.93 0.66
C LYS A 11 -4.39 12.12 1.02
N TRP A 12 -3.83 13.32 0.99
CA TRP A 12 -4.58 14.51 1.29
C TRP A 12 -5.69 14.77 0.26
N LEU A 13 -5.43 14.56 -1.03
CA LEU A 13 -6.44 14.64 -2.09
C LEU A 13 -7.54 13.58 -1.93
N THR A 14 -7.22 12.39 -1.41
CA THR A 14 -8.22 11.36 -1.07
C THR A 14 -9.26 11.87 -0.07
N GLU A 15 -8.83 12.64 0.94
CA GLU A 15 -9.77 13.23 1.90
C GLU A 15 -10.70 14.27 1.26
N ILE A 16 -10.18 15.05 0.30
CA ILE A 16 -10.98 16.04 -0.44
C ILE A 16 -12.01 15.36 -1.35
N LEU A 17 -11.66 14.21 -1.97
CA LEU A 17 -12.54 13.46 -2.86
C LEU A 17 -13.53 12.56 -2.12
N ARG A 18 -13.40 12.36 -0.81
CA ARG A 18 -14.31 11.50 -0.01
C ARG A 18 -15.80 11.81 -0.21
N PRO A 19 -16.26 13.07 -0.21
CA PRO A 19 -17.68 13.39 -0.46
C PRO A 19 -18.14 12.95 -1.85
N VAL A 20 -17.28 13.00 -2.87
CA VAL A 20 -17.59 12.54 -4.23
C VAL A 20 -17.78 11.02 -4.25
N VAL A 21 -16.89 10.26 -3.56
CA VAL A 21 -17.05 8.81 -3.40
C VAL A 21 -18.39 8.50 -2.73
N THR A 22 -18.73 9.20 -1.64
CA THR A 22 -19.99 8.99 -0.93
C THR A 22 -21.20 9.21 -1.82
N LYS A 23 -21.17 10.21 -2.69
CA LYS A 23 -22.25 10.46 -3.65
C LYS A 23 -22.51 9.30 -4.61
N TYR A 24 -21.44 8.66 -5.10
CA TYR A 24 -21.50 7.56 -6.08
C TYR A 24 -21.30 6.18 -5.44
N SER A 25 -21.64 6.00 -4.16
CA SER A 25 -21.39 4.75 -3.42
C SER A 25 -22.64 3.87 -3.25
N THR A 26 -23.66 4.01 -4.10
CA THR A 26 -24.94 3.29 -3.96
C THR A 26 -24.75 1.78 -3.85
N TYR A 27 -23.89 1.21 -4.67
CA TYR A 27 -23.62 -0.24 -4.73
C TYR A 27 -22.27 -0.65 -4.15
N LEU A 28 -21.52 0.32 -3.62
CA LEU A 28 -20.18 0.09 -3.10
C LEU A 28 -20.23 -0.41 -1.66
N VAL A 29 -19.87 -1.67 -1.44
CA VAL A 29 -19.66 -2.21 -0.10
C VAL A 29 -18.27 -1.81 0.43
N LYS A 30 -18.21 -1.41 1.69
CA LYS A 30 -16.97 -0.97 2.32
C LYS A 30 -16.09 -2.12 2.80
N ASP A 31 -16.71 -3.23 3.17
CA ASP A 31 -16.01 -4.42 3.68
C ASP A 31 -16.90 -5.69 3.61
N THR A 32 -16.27 -6.81 3.86
CA THR A 32 -16.91 -8.14 3.91
C THR A 32 -18.11 -8.22 4.87
N PHE A 33 -18.08 -7.46 5.97
CA PHE A 33 -19.16 -7.55 6.98
C PHE A 33 -20.43 -6.88 6.48
N GLU A 34 -20.31 -5.73 5.83
CA GLU A 34 -21.45 -5.06 5.18
C GLU A 34 -22.07 -5.94 4.09
N PHE A 35 -21.25 -6.58 3.26
CA PHE A 35 -21.74 -7.57 2.31
C PHE A 35 -22.51 -8.71 2.99
N CYS A 36 -21.99 -9.24 4.10
CA CYS A 36 -22.70 -10.28 4.88
C CYS A 36 -24.03 -9.80 5.44
N GLU A 37 -24.13 -8.52 5.86
CA GLU A 37 -25.38 -7.91 6.31
C GLU A 37 -26.40 -7.79 5.14
N HIS A 38 -25.94 -7.40 3.94
CA HIS A 38 -26.78 -7.34 2.75
C HIS A 38 -27.33 -8.72 2.37
N ILE A 39 -26.49 -9.75 2.32
CA ILE A 39 -26.96 -11.14 2.05
C ILE A 39 -27.94 -11.61 3.12
N GLN A 40 -27.70 -11.30 4.39
CA GLN A 40 -28.60 -11.70 5.47
C GLN A 40 -29.97 -11.03 5.33
N LYS A 41 -29.99 -9.73 5.07
CA LYS A 41 -31.22 -8.98 4.85
C LYS A 41 -31.97 -9.50 3.64
N PHE A 42 -31.27 -9.70 2.52
CA PHE A 42 -31.84 -10.23 1.29
C PHE A 42 -32.51 -11.60 1.51
N THR A 43 -31.85 -12.51 2.24
CA THR A 43 -32.41 -13.85 2.56
C THR A 43 -33.66 -13.77 3.42
N GLN A 44 -33.83 -12.75 4.25
CA GLN A 44 -35.05 -12.57 5.06
C GLN A 44 -36.22 -11.99 4.28
N GLU A 45 -35.94 -11.28 3.18
CA GLU A 45 -36.95 -10.53 2.42
C GLU A 45 -37.40 -11.27 1.12
N GLN A 46 -36.61 -12.24 0.64
CA GLN A 46 -36.82 -12.89 -0.67
C GLN A 46 -36.82 -14.40 -0.59
N ASP A 47 -37.60 -15.03 -1.47
CA ASP A 47 -37.53 -16.48 -1.70
C ASP A 47 -36.23 -16.80 -2.47
N THR A 48 -35.43 -17.70 -1.93
CA THR A 48 -34.11 -18.06 -2.46
C THR A 48 -34.12 -19.30 -3.37
N SER A 49 -35.26 -19.98 -3.55
CA SER A 49 -35.34 -21.29 -4.21
C SER A 49 -34.96 -21.28 -5.70
N SER A 50 -35.23 -20.20 -6.42
CA SER A 50 -35.00 -20.09 -7.87
C SER A 50 -34.00 -19.02 -8.29
N LEU A 51 -33.14 -18.57 -7.38
CA LEU A 51 -32.19 -17.48 -7.64
C LEU A 51 -30.98 -17.95 -8.46
N PHE A 52 -30.45 -17.03 -9.25
CA PHE A 52 -29.23 -17.21 -10.02
C PHE A 52 -28.15 -16.21 -9.54
N MET A 53 -26.99 -16.72 -9.09
CA MET A 53 -25.88 -15.90 -8.61
C MET A 53 -24.78 -15.83 -9.66
N CYS A 54 -24.24 -14.64 -9.87
CA CYS A 54 -23.03 -14.45 -10.65
C CYS A 54 -22.19 -13.29 -10.11
N SER A 55 -20.94 -13.25 -10.50
CA SER A 55 -20.02 -12.15 -10.24
C SER A 55 -19.50 -11.58 -11.55
N PHE A 56 -19.20 -10.27 -11.54
CA PHE A 56 -18.57 -9.62 -12.66
C PHE A 56 -17.24 -9.01 -12.19
N ASP A 57 -16.19 -9.20 -12.97
CA ASP A 57 -14.85 -8.65 -12.71
C ASP A 57 -14.48 -7.69 -13.84
N VAL A 58 -13.97 -6.51 -13.46
CA VAL A 58 -13.53 -5.51 -14.44
C VAL A 58 -12.10 -5.80 -14.85
N THR A 59 -11.90 -6.16 -16.10
CA THR A 59 -10.57 -6.46 -16.63
C THR A 59 -9.65 -5.24 -16.51
N ASN A 60 -8.62 -5.35 -15.67
CA ASN A 60 -7.60 -4.31 -15.48
C ASN A 60 -8.16 -2.91 -15.15
N LEU A 61 -9.13 -2.80 -14.24
CA LEU A 61 -9.83 -1.54 -13.91
C LEU A 61 -8.86 -0.35 -13.78
N PHE A 62 -7.84 -0.44 -12.92
CA PHE A 62 -6.94 0.71 -12.62
C PHE A 62 -6.23 1.26 -13.86
N THR A 63 -5.88 0.45 -14.83
CA THR A 63 -5.23 0.90 -16.08
C THR A 63 -6.21 1.42 -17.11
N ASN A 64 -7.50 1.14 -16.95
CA ASN A 64 -8.56 1.48 -17.89
C ASN A 64 -9.48 2.62 -17.41
N VAL A 65 -9.25 3.16 -16.19
CA VAL A 65 -9.94 4.38 -15.73
C VAL A 65 -9.49 5.57 -16.58
N PRO A 66 -10.39 6.23 -17.36
CA PRO A 66 -10.03 7.40 -18.15
C PRO A 66 -9.81 8.59 -17.22
N LEU A 67 -8.55 9.03 -17.08
CA LEU A 67 -8.18 10.05 -16.08
C LEU A 67 -8.84 11.40 -16.34
N ASP A 68 -8.83 11.88 -17.58
CA ASP A 68 -9.35 13.21 -17.92
C ASP A 68 -10.85 13.30 -17.61
N GLU A 69 -11.62 12.28 -17.99
CA GLU A 69 -13.05 12.18 -17.71
C GLU A 69 -13.32 12.09 -16.21
N THR A 70 -12.60 11.20 -15.50
CA THR A 70 -12.79 10.98 -14.08
C THR A 70 -12.41 12.23 -13.25
N LEU A 71 -11.33 12.92 -13.61
CA LEU A 71 -10.95 14.17 -12.95
C LEU A 71 -11.94 15.30 -13.24
N GLY A 72 -12.46 15.37 -14.47
CA GLY A 72 -13.55 16.27 -14.84
C GLY A 72 -14.79 16.03 -13.97
N LEU A 73 -15.24 14.79 -13.86
CA LEU A 73 -16.36 14.38 -13.00
C LEU A 73 -16.14 14.77 -11.52
N CYS A 74 -14.92 14.57 -11.00
CA CYS A 74 -14.57 14.98 -9.62
C CYS A 74 -14.72 16.48 -9.43
N LEU A 75 -14.21 17.30 -10.36
CA LEU A 75 -14.27 18.76 -10.29
C LEU A 75 -15.71 19.25 -10.45
N ASP A 76 -16.46 18.72 -11.41
CA ASP A 76 -17.87 19.09 -11.62
C ASP A 76 -18.72 18.77 -10.39
N THR A 77 -18.51 17.60 -9.78
CA THR A 77 -19.22 17.23 -8.57
C THR A 77 -18.85 18.13 -7.38
N LEU A 78 -17.58 18.52 -7.21
CA LEU A 78 -17.13 19.35 -6.08
C LEU A 78 -17.49 20.82 -6.22
N TYR A 79 -17.58 21.37 -7.42
CA TYR A 79 -17.74 22.82 -7.63
C TYR A 79 -19.06 23.22 -8.28
N ARG A 80 -19.76 22.30 -8.93
CA ARG A 80 -21.04 22.60 -9.64
C ARG A 80 -22.23 21.89 -9.01
N ASP A 81 -22.00 20.88 -8.20
CA ASP A 81 -23.06 20.11 -7.53
C ASP A 81 -23.28 20.64 -6.11
N ASN A 82 -24.47 21.17 -5.89
CA ASN A 82 -24.84 21.75 -4.57
C ASN A 82 -25.08 20.67 -3.49
N THR A 83 -25.10 19.39 -3.83
CA THR A 83 -25.28 18.29 -2.86
C THR A 83 -24.00 17.87 -2.16
N VAL A 84 -22.85 18.31 -2.69
CA VAL A 84 -21.52 17.99 -2.16
C VAL A 84 -20.83 19.26 -1.63
N PRO A 85 -20.21 19.22 -0.46
CA PRO A 85 -19.53 20.39 0.10
C PRO A 85 -18.34 20.83 -0.74
N THR A 86 -18.34 22.06 -1.20
CA THR A 86 -17.26 22.65 -2.01
C THR A 86 -15.99 22.83 -1.17
N PRO A 87 -14.83 22.35 -1.63
CA PRO A 87 -13.57 22.51 -0.91
C PRO A 87 -13.11 23.99 -0.91
N ARG A 88 -12.37 24.39 0.14
CA ARG A 88 -11.86 25.77 0.29
C ARG A 88 -10.72 26.12 -0.70
N ILE A 89 -10.42 25.26 -1.65
CA ILE A 89 -9.35 25.43 -2.64
C ILE A 89 -10.01 25.85 -3.95
N PRO A 90 -9.51 26.89 -4.66
CA PRO A 90 -10.04 27.21 -5.99
C PRO A 90 -9.85 26.06 -6.98
N GLU A 91 -10.88 25.79 -7.80
CA GLU A 91 -10.96 24.68 -8.75
C GLU A 91 -9.68 24.52 -9.59
N ARG A 92 -9.16 25.61 -10.16
CA ARG A 92 -7.95 25.62 -10.99
C ARG A 92 -6.70 25.04 -10.29
N PHE A 93 -6.61 25.24 -8.96
CA PHE A 93 -5.48 24.71 -8.18
C PHE A 93 -5.68 23.24 -7.85
N LEU A 94 -6.92 22.84 -7.49
CA LEU A 94 -7.25 21.43 -7.24
C LEU A 94 -7.03 20.61 -8.51
N ALA A 95 -7.47 21.08 -9.68
CA ALA A 95 -7.23 20.43 -10.97
C ALA A 95 -5.73 20.18 -11.22
N LYS A 96 -4.89 21.19 -10.98
CA LYS A 96 -3.42 21.06 -11.12
C LYS A 96 -2.82 20.05 -10.14
N LEU A 97 -3.30 19.99 -8.90
CA LEU A 97 -2.81 19.06 -7.90
C LEU A 97 -3.22 17.62 -8.23
N LEU A 98 -4.46 17.42 -8.68
CA LEU A 98 -4.95 16.11 -9.12
C LEU A 98 -4.14 15.63 -10.34
N ALA A 99 -3.93 16.46 -11.35
CA ALA A 99 -3.11 16.11 -12.50
C ALA A 99 -1.68 15.72 -12.09
N LYS A 100 -1.01 16.50 -11.21
CA LYS A 100 0.32 16.13 -10.70
C LYS A 100 0.37 14.82 -9.91
N ALA A 101 -0.70 14.49 -9.21
CA ALA A 101 -0.78 13.26 -8.42
C ALA A 101 -1.10 12.02 -9.26
N THR A 102 -1.61 12.18 -10.49
CA THR A 102 -2.07 11.09 -11.36
C THR A 102 -1.24 10.94 -12.64
N THR A 103 -0.98 12.02 -13.39
CA THR A 103 -0.35 11.95 -14.70
C THR A 103 1.17 12.10 -14.68
N GLU A 104 1.76 12.63 -13.60
CA GLU A 104 3.21 12.78 -13.44
C GLU A 104 3.82 11.64 -12.60
N VAL A 105 3.34 10.42 -12.80
CA VAL A 105 3.79 9.24 -12.02
C VAL A 105 4.81 8.45 -12.85
N GLU A 106 6.02 8.37 -12.33
CA GLU A 106 7.08 7.55 -12.90
C GLU A 106 7.21 6.22 -12.15
N PHE A 107 7.45 5.15 -12.88
CA PHE A 107 7.75 3.83 -12.33
C PHE A 107 8.96 3.21 -13.00
N SER A 108 9.64 2.31 -12.29
CA SER A 108 10.79 1.58 -12.81
C SER A 108 10.39 0.15 -13.17
N PHE A 109 10.72 -0.27 -14.38
CA PHE A 109 10.58 -1.65 -14.82
C PHE A 109 11.87 -2.09 -15.51
N ASN A 110 12.43 -3.21 -15.12
CA ASN A 110 13.67 -3.77 -15.64
C ASN A 110 14.84 -2.76 -15.70
N GLY A 111 14.94 -1.89 -14.68
CA GLY A 111 15.99 -0.88 -14.57
C GLY A 111 15.81 0.36 -15.43
N GLN A 112 14.71 0.48 -16.17
CA GLN A 112 14.35 1.65 -16.95
C GLN A 112 13.20 2.42 -16.28
N LEU A 113 13.17 3.75 -16.43
CA LEU A 113 12.11 4.59 -15.94
C LEU A 113 11.06 4.79 -17.05
N TYR A 114 9.83 4.58 -16.69
CA TYR A 114 8.65 4.80 -17.54
C TYR A 114 7.74 5.80 -16.88
N LYS A 115 7.01 6.55 -17.68
CA LYS A 115 5.92 7.43 -17.23
C LYS A 115 4.60 6.76 -17.58
N GLN A 116 3.67 6.71 -16.62
CA GLN A 116 2.31 6.26 -16.90
C GLN A 116 1.58 7.32 -17.73
N VAL A 117 1.00 6.91 -18.85
CA VAL A 117 0.33 7.80 -19.80
C VAL A 117 -1.15 7.93 -19.45
N ASP A 118 -1.80 6.82 -19.08
CA ASP A 118 -3.24 6.75 -18.78
C ASP A 118 -3.50 5.75 -17.63
N GLY A 119 -4.72 5.76 -17.13
CA GLY A 119 -5.11 4.95 -15.98
C GLY A 119 -4.52 5.46 -14.65
N VAL A 120 -4.87 4.80 -13.57
CA VAL A 120 -4.44 5.17 -12.21
C VAL A 120 -3.31 4.27 -11.73
N ALA A 121 -2.27 4.88 -11.16
CA ALA A 121 -1.10 4.14 -10.71
C ALA A 121 -1.44 3.20 -9.54
N MET A 122 -1.13 1.90 -9.69
CA MET A 122 -1.25 0.91 -8.63
C MET A 122 -0.37 1.31 -7.42
N GLY A 123 -0.98 1.29 -6.21
CA GLY A 123 -0.32 1.72 -4.97
C GLY A 123 -0.35 3.23 -4.73
N SER A 124 -1.01 4.01 -5.58
CA SER A 124 -1.42 5.38 -5.25
C SER A 124 -2.63 5.36 -4.32
N PRO A 125 -2.69 6.19 -3.26
CA PRO A 125 -3.90 6.36 -2.46
C PRO A 125 -5.11 6.82 -3.26
N LEU A 126 -4.91 7.55 -4.36
CA LEU A 126 -5.97 7.99 -5.26
C LEU A 126 -6.52 6.87 -6.15
N GLY A 127 -5.78 5.78 -6.36
CA GLY A 127 -6.18 4.70 -7.25
C GLY A 127 -7.59 4.16 -6.97
N PRO A 128 -7.82 3.59 -5.78
CA PRO A 128 -9.13 3.06 -5.42
C PRO A 128 -10.24 4.14 -5.39
N VAL A 129 -9.89 5.37 -5.03
CA VAL A 129 -10.83 6.49 -4.96
C VAL A 129 -11.37 6.87 -6.34
N LEU A 130 -10.47 7.11 -7.30
CA LEU A 130 -10.85 7.47 -8.67
C LEU A 130 -11.57 6.31 -9.37
N ALA A 131 -11.11 5.06 -9.17
CA ALA A 131 -11.79 3.89 -9.69
C ALA A 131 -13.23 3.78 -9.15
N ASN A 132 -13.44 3.98 -7.83
CA ASN A 132 -14.76 3.93 -7.23
C ASN A 132 -15.67 5.06 -7.68
N ILE A 133 -15.14 6.29 -7.87
CA ILE A 133 -15.91 7.42 -8.41
C ILE A 133 -16.35 7.13 -9.83
N PHE A 134 -15.43 6.68 -10.68
CA PHE A 134 -15.73 6.37 -12.08
C PHE A 134 -16.78 5.25 -12.22
N MET A 135 -16.54 4.13 -11.53
CA MET A 135 -17.50 3.00 -11.52
C MET A 135 -18.86 3.42 -10.96
N GLY A 136 -18.90 4.09 -9.81
CA GLY A 136 -20.15 4.49 -9.19
C GLY A 136 -20.92 5.52 -10.01
N TYR A 137 -20.24 6.39 -10.76
CA TYR A 137 -20.87 7.28 -11.73
C TYR A 137 -21.56 6.49 -12.85
N LEU A 138 -20.87 5.51 -13.44
CA LEU A 138 -21.45 4.64 -14.47
C LEU A 138 -22.64 3.84 -13.92
N GLU A 139 -22.52 3.30 -12.71
CA GLU A 139 -23.59 2.57 -12.03
C GLU A 139 -24.82 3.46 -11.75
N SER A 140 -24.63 4.76 -11.56
CA SER A 140 -25.74 5.71 -11.39
C SER A 140 -26.59 5.89 -12.66
N THR A 141 -26.12 5.39 -13.81
CA THR A 141 -26.83 5.43 -15.09
C THR A 141 -27.64 4.16 -15.38
N PHE A 142 -27.60 3.17 -14.50
CA PHE A 142 -28.36 1.94 -14.68
C PHE A 142 -29.89 2.21 -14.76
N ALA A 143 -30.54 1.62 -15.74
CA ALA A 143 -31.99 1.64 -15.80
C ALA A 143 -32.61 0.69 -14.75
N GLU A 144 -33.61 1.15 -14.00
CA GLU A 144 -34.22 0.36 -12.91
C GLU A 144 -34.73 -1.02 -13.36
N GLN A 145 -35.15 -1.12 -14.62
CA GLN A 145 -35.72 -2.36 -15.20
C GLN A 145 -34.67 -3.43 -15.49
N GLU A 146 -33.40 -3.08 -15.52
CA GLU A 146 -32.27 -3.99 -15.82
C GLU A 146 -31.50 -4.40 -14.57
N LEU A 147 -31.83 -3.81 -13.42
CA LEU A 147 -31.12 -4.06 -12.18
C LEU A 147 -31.33 -5.51 -11.69
N PRO A 148 -30.24 -6.13 -11.15
CA PRO A 148 -30.37 -7.39 -10.41
C PRO A 148 -31.18 -7.19 -9.11
N LEU A 149 -31.63 -8.29 -8.52
CA LEU A 149 -32.33 -8.29 -7.22
C LEU A 149 -31.39 -7.83 -6.08
N LEU A 150 -30.11 -8.15 -6.20
CA LEU A 150 -29.03 -7.66 -5.35
C LEU A 150 -27.81 -7.37 -6.23
N TYR A 151 -27.18 -6.23 -6.01
CA TYR A 151 -25.93 -5.86 -6.67
C TYR A 151 -25.02 -5.16 -5.67
N ASP A 152 -23.90 -5.79 -5.39
CA ASP A 152 -22.85 -5.26 -4.49
C ASP A 152 -21.51 -5.23 -5.22
N ARG A 153 -20.76 -4.15 -5.09
CA ARG A 153 -19.43 -4.00 -5.67
C ARG A 153 -18.37 -3.69 -4.62
N PHE A 154 -17.22 -4.36 -4.75
CA PHE A 154 -16.00 -4.05 -4.00
C PHE A 154 -14.86 -3.78 -4.97
N VAL A 155 -14.62 -2.50 -5.26
CA VAL A 155 -13.62 -1.96 -6.21
C VAL A 155 -13.90 -2.46 -7.64
N ASP A 156 -13.26 -3.55 -8.07
CA ASP A 156 -13.35 -4.20 -9.39
C ASP A 156 -14.26 -5.43 -9.39
N ASP A 157 -14.35 -6.11 -8.27
CA ASP A 157 -15.20 -7.30 -8.11
C ASP A 157 -16.66 -6.90 -7.83
N THR A 158 -17.63 -7.61 -8.42
CA THR A 158 -19.06 -7.44 -8.13
C THR A 158 -19.72 -8.77 -7.80
N PHE A 159 -20.80 -8.70 -7.04
CA PHE A 159 -21.68 -9.83 -6.75
C PHE A 159 -23.11 -9.45 -7.11
N ALA A 160 -23.79 -10.31 -7.83
CA ALA A 160 -25.16 -10.05 -8.26
C ALA A 160 -26.06 -11.28 -8.13
N ILE A 161 -27.34 -11.03 -7.81
CA ILE A 161 -28.38 -12.03 -7.75
C ILE A 161 -29.50 -11.66 -8.75
N PHE A 162 -29.91 -12.61 -9.57
CA PHE A 162 -30.96 -12.49 -10.55
C PHE A 162 -32.05 -13.54 -10.33
N GLN A 163 -33.21 -13.34 -10.92
CA GLN A 163 -34.24 -14.36 -10.95
C GLN A 163 -33.87 -15.56 -11.84
N ASN A 164 -33.09 -15.35 -12.89
CA ASN A 164 -32.67 -16.37 -13.84
C ASN A 164 -31.42 -15.94 -14.62
N GLU A 165 -30.79 -16.89 -15.30
CA GLU A 165 -29.60 -16.72 -16.13
C GLU A 165 -29.77 -15.67 -17.23
N ASN A 166 -30.95 -15.65 -17.90
CA ASN A 166 -31.22 -14.69 -18.97
C ASN A 166 -31.18 -13.23 -18.49
N GLY A 167 -31.51 -12.97 -17.22
CA GLY A 167 -31.39 -11.66 -16.60
C GLY A 167 -29.93 -11.28 -16.42
N ALA A 168 -29.10 -12.21 -15.98
CA ALA A 168 -27.66 -12.02 -15.82
C ALA A 168 -26.96 -11.74 -17.16
N ASP A 169 -27.31 -12.48 -18.22
CA ASP A 169 -26.74 -12.28 -19.56
C ASP A 169 -27.08 -10.90 -20.13
N ARG A 170 -28.32 -10.45 -19.98
CA ARG A 170 -28.72 -9.09 -20.41
C ARG A 170 -27.96 -8.03 -19.65
N PHE A 171 -27.85 -8.17 -18.34
CA PHE A 171 -27.11 -7.22 -17.52
C PHE A 171 -25.62 -7.23 -17.85
N PHE A 172 -25.02 -8.37 -18.13
CA PHE A 172 -23.65 -8.50 -18.60
C PHE A 172 -23.41 -7.76 -19.94
N CYS A 173 -24.35 -7.86 -20.87
CA CYS A 173 -24.31 -7.08 -22.10
C CYS A 173 -24.39 -5.57 -21.81
N CYS A 174 -25.28 -5.17 -20.90
CA CYS A 174 -25.41 -3.78 -20.46
C CYS A 174 -24.06 -3.27 -19.87
N LEU A 175 -23.45 -4.00 -18.93
CA LEU A 175 -22.15 -3.66 -18.33
C LEU A 175 -21.05 -3.44 -19.37
N ASN A 176 -20.96 -4.31 -20.39
CA ASN A 176 -19.93 -4.19 -21.43
C ASN A 176 -20.21 -3.06 -22.44
N ASN A 177 -21.39 -2.47 -22.41
CA ASN A 177 -21.78 -1.31 -23.23
C ASN A 177 -21.74 0.01 -22.47
N LEU A 178 -21.50 0.01 -21.15
CA LEU A 178 -21.48 1.22 -20.32
C LEU A 178 -20.41 2.21 -20.76
N HIS A 179 -19.20 1.72 -21.00
CA HIS A 179 -18.08 2.59 -21.36
C HIS A 179 -17.06 1.84 -22.23
N PRO A 180 -16.53 2.47 -23.31
CA PRO A 180 -15.60 1.81 -24.24
C PRO A 180 -14.28 1.37 -23.61
N SER A 181 -13.83 1.99 -22.52
CA SER A 181 -12.60 1.61 -21.81
C SER A 181 -12.76 0.40 -20.90
N LEU A 182 -13.98 0.01 -20.56
CA LEU A 182 -14.24 -1.08 -19.62
C LEU A 182 -14.61 -2.38 -20.36
N LYS A 183 -14.11 -3.48 -19.80
CA LYS A 183 -14.48 -4.83 -20.19
C LYS A 183 -14.71 -5.66 -18.94
N PHE A 184 -15.86 -6.31 -18.91
CA PHE A 184 -16.26 -7.18 -17.81
C PHE A 184 -16.13 -8.63 -18.23
N THR A 185 -15.77 -9.48 -17.29
CA THR A 185 -15.94 -10.93 -17.36
C THR A 185 -17.02 -11.35 -16.38
N MET A 186 -17.69 -12.47 -16.65
CA MET A 186 -18.73 -13.01 -15.80
C MET A 186 -18.32 -14.40 -15.30
N GLU A 187 -18.42 -14.62 -14.00
CA GLU A 187 -18.30 -15.92 -13.34
C GLU A 187 -19.67 -16.32 -12.81
N ILE A 188 -20.12 -17.52 -13.17
CA ILE A 188 -21.41 -18.06 -12.79
C ILE A 188 -21.23 -18.97 -11.57
N GLU A 189 -22.26 -19.05 -10.70
CA GLU A 189 -22.27 -20.00 -9.60
C GLU A 189 -22.04 -21.45 -10.08
N SER A 190 -21.26 -22.21 -9.31
CA SER A 190 -21.06 -23.63 -9.53
C SER A 190 -21.65 -24.40 -8.37
N ASP A 191 -22.54 -25.36 -8.66
CA ASP A 191 -23.26 -26.15 -7.64
C ASP A 191 -23.95 -25.28 -6.58
N GLY A 192 -24.56 -24.17 -7.00
CA GLY A 192 -25.21 -23.21 -6.11
C GLY A 192 -24.24 -22.45 -5.18
N GLN A 193 -22.97 -22.36 -5.53
CA GLN A 193 -21.93 -21.70 -4.73
C GLN A 193 -21.20 -20.65 -5.54
N LEU A 194 -20.98 -19.48 -4.95
CA LEU A 194 -20.21 -18.40 -5.55
C LEU A 194 -19.33 -17.71 -4.50
N PRO A 195 -18.03 -17.59 -4.72
CA PRO A 195 -17.16 -16.80 -3.84
C PRO A 195 -17.23 -15.32 -4.23
N PHE A 196 -17.30 -14.45 -3.21
CA PHE A 196 -17.10 -13.01 -3.39
C PHE A 196 -16.27 -12.44 -2.24
N MET A 197 -15.25 -11.70 -2.55
CA MET A 197 -14.25 -11.25 -1.57
C MET A 197 -13.64 -12.47 -0.83
N ASP A 198 -13.92 -12.65 0.43
CA ASP A 198 -13.50 -13.78 1.25
C ASP A 198 -14.71 -14.51 1.89
N VAL A 199 -15.86 -14.37 1.29
CA VAL A 199 -17.09 -15.09 1.62
C VAL A 199 -17.46 -16.05 0.50
N LYS A 200 -17.81 -17.25 0.83
CA LYS A 200 -18.48 -18.19 -0.07
C LYS A 200 -19.97 -18.15 0.26
N VAL A 201 -20.76 -17.70 -0.69
CA VAL A 201 -22.22 -17.74 -0.64
C VAL A 201 -22.69 -19.08 -1.21
N MET A 202 -23.58 -19.76 -0.53
CA MET A 202 -24.10 -21.07 -0.91
C MET A 202 -25.62 -21.03 -0.86
N LYS A 203 -26.24 -21.35 -1.99
CA LYS A 203 -27.68 -21.47 -2.12
C LYS A 203 -28.15 -22.81 -1.55
N THR A 204 -29.15 -22.79 -0.69
CA THR A 204 -29.90 -23.94 -0.20
C THR A 204 -31.36 -23.75 -0.53
N GLU A 205 -32.20 -24.74 -0.25
CA GLU A 205 -33.64 -24.65 -0.51
C GLU A 205 -34.32 -23.49 0.23
N ASP A 206 -33.82 -23.19 1.45
CA ASP A 206 -34.47 -22.24 2.36
C ASP A 206 -33.72 -20.91 2.51
N GLU A 207 -32.38 -20.88 2.28
CA GLU A 207 -31.57 -19.70 2.58
C GLU A 207 -30.29 -19.60 1.76
N LEU A 208 -29.70 -18.39 1.72
CA LEU A 208 -28.31 -18.17 1.27
C LEU A 208 -27.37 -18.30 2.47
N GLN A 209 -26.68 -19.41 2.56
CA GLN A 209 -25.67 -19.65 3.60
C GLN A 209 -24.35 -18.98 3.25
N ARG A 210 -23.61 -18.61 4.28
CA ARG A 210 -22.29 -17.94 4.14
C ARG A 210 -21.23 -18.71 4.92
N MET A 211 -20.05 -18.80 4.32
CA MET A 211 -18.87 -19.41 4.93
C MET A 211 -17.62 -18.64 4.50
N ILE A 212 -16.53 -18.71 5.28
CA ILE A 212 -15.26 -18.08 4.90
C ILE A 212 -14.72 -18.80 3.66
N TYR A 213 -14.50 -18.04 2.58
CA TYR A 213 -13.84 -18.54 1.38
C TYR A 213 -12.32 -18.50 1.53
N ARG A 214 -11.69 -19.58 1.13
CA ARG A 214 -10.23 -19.68 1.04
C ARG A 214 -9.84 -20.12 -0.36
N LYS A 215 -9.03 -19.29 -1.03
CA LYS A 215 -8.53 -19.64 -2.37
C LYS A 215 -7.81 -20.99 -2.32
N PRO A 216 -7.82 -21.79 -3.41
CA PRO A 216 -7.11 -23.08 -3.47
C PRO A 216 -5.61 -23.00 -3.13
N THR A 217 -5.01 -21.83 -3.34
CA THR A 217 -3.60 -21.53 -3.00
C THR A 217 -3.37 -21.26 -1.52
N PHE A 218 -4.41 -21.22 -0.68
CA PHE A 218 -4.29 -20.93 0.75
C PHE A 218 -3.55 -22.06 1.47
N THR A 219 -2.42 -21.73 2.07
CA THR A 219 -1.53 -22.71 2.74
C THR A 219 -1.91 -23.01 4.20
N GLY A 220 -2.75 -22.20 4.80
CA GLY A 220 -3.04 -22.21 6.23
C GLY A 220 -1.90 -21.71 7.13
N LEU A 221 -0.85 -21.11 6.55
CA LEU A 221 0.28 -20.57 7.29
C LEU A 221 -0.05 -19.20 7.87
N TYR A 222 -0.04 -19.12 9.20
CA TYR A 222 -0.12 -17.90 10.00
C TYR A 222 1.15 -17.72 10.84
N THR A 223 1.17 -16.69 11.68
CA THR A 223 2.23 -16.52 12.67
C THR A 223 2.32 -17.77 13.53
N ARG A 224 3.42 -18.50 13.43
CA ARG A 224 3.64 -19.72 14.20
C ARG A 224 3.77 -19.42 15.70
N TRP A 225 3.42 -20.40 16.52
CA TRP A 225 3.52 -20.27 17.97
C TRP A 225 4.96 -20.05 18.47
N ASP A 226 5.93 -20.65 17.82
CA ASP A 226 7.37 -20.51 18.10
C ASP A 226 8.00 -19.21 17.53
N SER A 227 7.26 -18.40 16.73
CA SER A 227 7.78 -17.16 16.18
C SER A 227 8.21 -16.17 17.26
N PHE A 228 9.31 -15.44 17.02
CA PHE A 228 9.81 -14.40 17.92
C PHE A 228 8.95 -13.13 17.80
N CYS A 229 7.80 -13.14 18.43
CA CYS A 229 6.91 -11.99 18.53
C CYS A 229 6.18 -11.98 19.88
N PRO A 230 5.62 -10.83 20.31
CA PRO A 230 4.87 -10.74 21.54
C PRO A 230 3.73 -11.77 21.60
N THR A 231 3.58 -12.50 22.71
CA THR A 231 2.50 -13.47 22.90
C THR A 231 1.13 -12.88 22.66
N LYS A 232 0.93 -11.58 23.01
CA LYS A 232 -0.32 -10.86 22.77
C LYS A 232 -0.74 -10.89 21.29
N HIS A 233 0.20 -10.82 20.35
CA HIS A 233 -0.11 -10.90 18.91
C HIS A 233 -0.63 -12.28 18.53
N LYS A 234 -0.04 -13.35 19.07
CA LYS A 234 -0.48 -14.73 18.85
C LYS A 234 -1.89 -14.97 19.42
N LEU A 235 -2.17 -14.47 20.64
CA LEU A 235 -3.50 -14.58 21.25
C LEU A 235 -4.54 -13.75 20.47
N ASN A 236 -4.17 -12.58 19.99
CA ASN A 236 -5.05 -11.75 19.19
C ASN A 236 -5.35 -12.37 17.82
N LEU A 237 -4.43 -13.14 17.23
CA LEU A 237 -4.69 -13.88 15.99
C LEU A 237 -5.85 -14.86 16.19
N ILE A 238 -5.85 -15.65 17.29
CA ILE A 238 -6.96 -16.56 17.61
C ILE A 238 -8.28 -15.78 17.74
N ARG A 239 -8.29 -14.69 18.53
CA ARG A 239 -9.48 -13.85 18.72
C ARG A 239 -10.00 -13.26 17.41
N SER A 240 -9.09 -12.73 16.58
CA SER A 240 -9.46 -12.08 15.32
C SER A 240 -10.08 -13.05 14.33
N LEU A 241 -9.47 -14.23 14.15
CA LEU A 241 -10.01 -15.24 13.23
C LEU A 241 -11.33 -15.83 13.75
N THR A 242 -11.46 -16.09 15.06
CA THR A 242 -12.71 -16.55 15.65
C THR A 242 -13.81 -15.49 15.53
N SER A 243 -13.52 -14.23 15.85
CA SER A 243 -14.48 -13.13 15.71
C SER A 243 -14.90 -12.90 14.25
N ARG A 244 -13.98 -13.12 13.30
CA ARG A 244 -14.27 -13.06 11.88
C ARG A 244 -15.21 -14.20 11.45
N ALA A 245 -14.97 -15.43 11.92
CA ALA A 245 -15.84 -16.56 11.64
C ALA A 245 -17.27 -16.30 12.14
N ILE A 246 -17.43 -15.79 13.36
CA ILE A 246 -18.74 -15.47 13.95
C ILE A 246 -19.51 -14.42 13.11
N LYS A 247 -18.80 -13.43 12.54
CA LYS A 247 -19.43 -12.36 11.76
C LYS A 247 -19.77 -12.76 10.33
N ILE A 248 -18.99 -13.65 9.73
CA ILE A 248 -19.15 -14.02 8.32
C ILE A 248 -20.07 -15.23 8.16
N CYS A 249 -19.85 -16.30 8.93
CA CYS A 249 -20.53 -17.55 8.74
C CYS A 249 -22.00 -17.47 9.19
N SER A 250 -22.87 -18.11 8.44
CA SER A 250 -24.22 -18.43 8.90
C SER A 250 -24.16 -19.36 10.11
N GLU A 251 -25.17 -19.34 10.97
CA GLU A 251 -25.20 -20.12 12.21
C GLU A 251 -24.95 -21.62 11.96
N SER A 252 -25.58 -22.16 10.91
CA SER A 252 -25.44 -23.55 10.44
C SER A 252 -24.01 -23.92 10.00
N LYS A 253 -23.17 -22.94 9.61
CA LYS A 253 -21.80 -23.14 9.10
C LYS A 253 -20.70 -22.73 10.06
N LEU A 254 -21.07 -22.11 11.17
CA LEU A 254 -20.10 -21.56 12.11
C LEU A 254 -19.24 -22.66 12.75
N GLU A 255 -19.82 -23.78 13.22
CA GLU A 255 -19.05 -24.83 13.90
C GLU A 255 -18.08 -25.53 12.93
N GLU A 256 -18.48 -25.72 11.66
CA GLU A 256 -17.58 -26.23 10.62
C GLU A 256 -16.34 -25.34 10.47
N GLU A 257 -16.53 -24.01 10.44
CA GLU A 257 -15.43 -23.05 10.33
C GLU A 257 -14.56 -23.03 11.61
N LEU A 258 -15.17 -23.09 12.79
CA LEU A 258 -14.40 -23.16 14.04
C LEU A 258 -13.52 -24.42 14.10
N GLN A 259 -14.03 -25.56 13.60
CA GLN A 259 -13.24 -26.78 13.49
C GLN A 259 -12.06 -26.62 12.51
N ASN A 260 -12.28 -25.96 11.35
CA ASN A 260 -11.21 -25.63 10.43
C ASN A 260 -10.13 -24.75 11.08
N LEU A 261 -10.50 -23.75 11.88
CA LEU A 261 -9.57 -22.91 12.61
C LEU A 261 -8.75 -23.72 13.64
N ARG A 262 -9.36 -24.68 14.36
CA ARG A 262 -8.65 -25.59 15.28
C ARG A 262 -7.54 -26.36 14.55
N VAL A 263 -7.85 -26.89 13.36
CA VAL A 263 -6.87 -27.60 12.52
C VAL A 263 -5.74 -26.66 12.08
N ILE A 264 -6.08 -25.46 11.64
CA ILE A 264 -5.10 -24.46 11.23
C ILE A 264 -4.17 -24.06 12.38
N PHE A 265 -4.70 -23.76 13.56
CA PHE A 265 -3.89 -23.41 14.73
C PHE A 265 -2.98 -24.55 15.17
N ARG A 266 -3.47 -25.78 15.15
CA ARG A 266 -2.65 -26.98 15.45
C ARG A 266 -1.47 -27.10 14.47
N LYS A 267 -1.70 -26.93 13.16
CA LYS A 267 -0.64 -26.95 12.15
C LYS A 267 0.40 -25.82 12.33
N ASN A 268 0.00 -24.70 12.94
CA ASN A 268 0.89 -23.59 13.27
C ASN A 268 1.53 -23.70 14.67
N GLY A 269 1.39 -24.86 15.34
CA GLY A 269 2.06 -25.17 16.60
C GLY A 269 1.41 -24.56 17.85
N TYR A 270 0.17 -24.07 17.77
CA TYR A 270 -0.53 -23.48 18.93
C TYR A 270 -0.99 -24.59 19.91
N PRO A 271 -0.83 -24.37 21.24
CA PRO A 271 -1.35 -25.29 22.25
C PRO A 271 -2.87 -25.40 22.17
N THR A 272 -3.39 -26.63 22.07
CA THR A 272 -4.82 -26.89 21.82
C THR A 272 -5.70 -26.32 22.94
N GLU A 273 -5.35 -26.53 24.21
CA GLU A 273 -6.11 -26.00 25.35
C GLU A 273 -6.22 -24.47 25.36
N LEU A 274 -5.14 -23.80 24.95
CA LEU A 274 -5.11 -22.34 24.84
C LEU A 274 -6.04 -21.85 23.73
N VAL A 275 -6.02 -22.53 22.59
CA VAL A 275 -6.91 -22.22 21.44
C VAL A 275 -8.36 -22.37 21.86
N GLU A 276 -8.75 -23.52 22.44
CA GLU A 276 -10.11 -23.78 22.90
C GLU A 276 -10.58 -22.72 23.90
N ARG A 277 -9.79 -22.42 24.90
CA ARG A 277 -10.14 -21.42 25.93
C ARG A 277 -10.40 -20.04 25.29
N ILE A 278 -9.57 -19.62 24.34
CA ILE A 278 -9.72 -18.29 23.72
C ILE A 278 -10.89 -18.28 22.73
N MET A 279 -11.09 -19.35 21.98
CA MET A 279 -12.22 -19.47 21.07
C MET A 279 -13.52 -19.43 21.87
N THR A 280 -13.68 -20.23 22.90
CA THR A 280 -14.86 -20.21 23.79
C THR A 280 -15.09 -18.82 24.42
N GLN A 281 -14.04 -18.18 24.93
CA GLN A 281 -14.15 -16.80 25.45
C GLN A 281 -14.59 -15.78 24.41
N THR A 282 -14.28 -16.01 23.14
CA THR A 282 -14.63 -15.10 22.05
C THR A 282 -16.07 -15.34 21.56
N THR A 283 -16.52 -16.59 21.52
CA THR A 283 -17.89 -16.95 21.12
C THR A 283 -18.93 -16.57 22.17
N THR A 284 -18.58 -16.67 23.46
CA THR A 284 -19.52 -16.39 24.58
C THR A 284 -19.63 -14.90 24.94
N LYS A 285 -18.69 -14.06 24.48
CA LYS A 285 -18.79 -12.60 24.72
C LYS A 285 -19.70 -11.94 23.68
N PRO A 286 -20.72 -11.19 24.10
CA PRO A 286 -21.46 -10.38 23.17
C PRO A 286 -20.49 -9.45 22.44
N PRO A 287 -20.74 -9.15 21.13
CA PRO A 287 -19.98 -8.14 20.41
C PRO A 287 -19.97 -6.88 21.25
N LYS A 288 -18.78 -6.37 21.61
CA LYS A 288 -18.68 -5.05 22.22
C LYS A 288 -19.25 -4.08 21.21
N THR A 289 -20.47 -3.61 21.41
CA THR A 289 -20.91 -2.33 20.87
C THR A 289 -19.79 -1.35 21.17
N LYS A 290 -19.31 -0.65 20.16
CA LYS A 290 -18.51 0.56 20.37
C LYS A 290 -19.43 1.55 21.10
N GLU A 291 -19.58 1.40 22.40
CA GLU A 291 -19.82 2.57 23.22
C GLU A 291 -18.68 3.50 22.84
N GLN A 292 -19.03 4.58 22.22
CA GLN A 292 -18.16 5.74 22.12
C GLN A 292 -17.78 6.02 23.57
N ASN A 293 -16.64 5.48 24.01
CA ASN A 293 -15.97 6.06 25.13
C ASN A 293 -15.69 7.50 24.66
N GLU A 294 -16.55 8.41 25.06
CA GLU A 294 -16.20 9.81 25.19
C GLU A 294 -15.03 9.86 26.15
N ALA A 295 -13.86 9.53 25.59
CA ALA A 295 -12.59 9.70 26.28
C ALA A 295 -12.49 11.21 26.52
N SER A 296 -12.45 11.60 27.78
CA SER A 296 -12.01 12.89 28.22
C SER A 296 -10.92 13.41 27.31
N PRO A 297 -10.85 14.71 26.99
CA PRO A 297 -9.88 15.27 26.05
C PRO A 297 -8.46 15.24 26.62
N GLY A 298 -7.93 14.03 26.83
CA GLY A 298 -6.53 13.78 27.16
C GLY A 298 -5.72 13.52 25.88
N SER A 299 -4.50 14.03 25.82
CA SER A 299 -3.61 13.75 24.69
C SER A 299 -3.19 12.28 24.70
N ILE A 300 -3.35 11.58 23.56
CA ILE A 300 -2.84 10.22 23.39
C ILE A 300 -1.47 10.30 22.75
N VAL A 301 -0.45 9.70 23.40
CA VAL A 301 0.91 9.60 22.87
C VAL A 301 1.20 8.17 22.42
N PHE A 302 1.45 8.00 21.12
CA PHE A 302 1.82 6.70 20.54
C PHE A 302 3.33 6.54 20.49
N LEU A 303 3.85 5.47 21.12
CA LEU A 303 5.26 5.11 21.08
C LEU A 303 5.45 3.75 20.42
N LYS A 304 6.33 3.67 19.43
CA LYS A 304 6.71 2.42 18.76
C LYS A 304 8.08 1.97 19.24
N LEU A 305 8.16 0.81 19.88
CA LEU A 305 9.40 0.20 20.36
C LEU A 305 9.72 -1.08 19.59
N PRO A 306 11.00 -1.43 19.38
CA PRO A 306 11.37 -2.73 18.85
C PRO A 306 11.05 -3.84 19.86
N TRP A 307 10.56 -4.98 19.37
CA TRP A 307 10.44 -6.19 20.18
C TRP A 307 11.80 -6.88 20.27
N ILE A 308 12.36 -6.94 21.49
CA ILE A 308 13.63 -7.60 21.80
C ILE A 308 13.47 -8.69 22.90
N GLY A 309 12.27 -9.23 23.03
CA GLY A 309 11.92 -10.23 24.03
C GLY A 309 11.20 -9.65 25.25
N GLU A 310 11.15 -10.41 26.33
CA GLU A 310 10.39 -10.04 27.55
C GLU A 310 10.85 -8.73 28.20
N ILE A 311 12.10 -8.33 27.98
CA ILE A 311 12.61 -7.05 28.45
C ILE A 311 11.83 -5.88 27.87
N SER A 312 11.32 -5.99 26.64
CA SER A 312 10.47 -4.96 26.01
C SER A 312 9.20 -4.69 26.80
N ARG A 313 8.65 -5.69 27.49
CA ARG A 313 7.48 -5.51 28.36
C ARG A 313 7.79 -4.71 29.61
N LYS A 314 8.98 -4.94 30.21
CA LYS A 314 9.43 -4.16 31.35
C LYS A 314 9.61 -2.69 30.97
N PHE A 315 10.29 -2.45 29.85
CA PHE A 315 10.44 -1.09 29.29
C PHE A 315 9.10 -0.42 29.01
N LYS A 316 8.15 -1.15 28.41
CA LYS A 316 6.80 -0.61 28.17
C LYS A 316 6.19 -0.14 29.49
N LYS A 317 6.20 -0.97 30.51
CA LYS A 317 5.60 -0.66 31.81
C LYS A 317 6.25 0.58 32.45
N GLU A 318 7.58 0.65 32.45
CA GLU A 318 8.32 1.79 32.98
C GLU A 318 8.00 3.10 32.23
N ILE A 319 7.91 3.05 30.91
CA ILE A 319 7.55 4.21 30.08
C ILE A 319 6.11 4.66 30.37
N GLU A 320 5.15 3.71 30.40
CA GLU A 320 3.74 4.00 30.69
C GLU A 320 3.59 4.61 32.07
N GLU A 321 4.24 4.06 33.11
CA GLU A 321 4.25 4.59 34.46
C GLU A 321 4.88 5.98 34.56
N THR A 322 5.99 6.21 33.85
CA THR A 322 6.72 7.49 33.86
C THR A 322 5.88 8.58 33.22
N ILE A 323 5.27 8.30 32.06
CA ILE A 323 4.42 9.29 31.37
C ILE A 323 3.15 9.60 32.19
N THR A 324 2.52 8.59 32.76
CA THR A 324 1.32 8.77 33.60
C THR A 324 1.62 9.57 34.88
N LYS A 325 2.81 9.39 35.47
CA LYS A 325 3.26 10.21 36.61
C LYS A 325 3.56 11.64 36.22
N ALA A 326 4.10 11.86 35.01
CA ALA A 326 4.46 13.19 34.52
C ALA A 326 3.24 14.01 34.05
N SER A 327 2.20 13.35 33.56
CA SER A 327 0.98 14.00 33.04
C SER A 327 -0.24 13.12 33.27
N VAL A 328 -1.16 13.59 34.08
CA VAL A 328 -2.44 12.91 34.37
C VAL A 328 -3.39 12.92 33.16
N THR A 329 -3.22 13.89 32.26
CA THR A 329 -4.06 14.05 31.06
C THR A 329 -3.53 13.32 29.83
N THR A 330 -2.34 12.69 29.91
CA THR A 330 -1.71 12.01 28.79
C THR A 330 -1.81 10.49 28.92
N THR A 331 -2.43 9.83 27.92
CA THR A 331 -2.52 8.38 27.88
C THR A 331 -1.44 7.82 26.94
N PRO A 332 -0.40 7.13 27.46
CA PRO A 332 0.61 6.52 26.62
C PRO A 332 0.10 5.20 26.02
N ILE A 333 0.29 5.03 24.71
CA ILE A 333 0.06 3.76 24.01
C ILE A 333 1.39 3.28 23.45
N VAL A 334 1.97 2.26 24.07
CA VAL A 334 3.22 1.65 23.60
C VAL A 334 2.90 0.41 22.76
N SER A 335 3.34 0.44 21.50
CA SER A 335 3.25 -0.67 20.55
C SER A 335 4.63 -1.24 20.23
N PHE A 336 4.69 -2.52 19.84
CA PHE A 336 5.93 -3.17 19.46
C PHE A 336 5.98 -3.41 17.95
N THR A 337 7.17 -3.17 17.37
CA THR A 337 7.50 -3.58 16.01
C THR A 337 8.43 -4.79 16.06
N THR A 338 8.15 -5.80 15.23
CA THR A 338 9.08 -6.90 15.01
C THR A 338 10.14 -6.46 13.98
N ARG A 339 11.40 -6.86 14.18
CA ARG A 339 12.41 -6.70 13.14
C ARG A 339 12.04 -7.62 11.98
N HIS A 340 12.08 -7.10 10.76
CA HIS A 340 12.02 -7.95 9.57
C HIS A 340 13.26 -8.85 9.56
N THR A 341 13.06 -10.15 9.73
CA THR A 341 14.15 -11.15 9.69
C THR A 341 14.61 -11.43 8.26
N PHE A 342 13.81 -11.06 7.27
CA PHE A 342 14.18 -11.14 5.87
C PHE A 342 14.36 -9.72 5.32
N ASN A 343 15.58 -9.36 4.96
CA ASN A 343 15.82 -8.28 4.02
C ASN A 343 15.38 -8.81 2.64
N GLY A 344 14.07 -8.90 2.45
CA GLY A 344 13.48 -9.28 1.17
C GLY A 344 13.74 -8.19 0.14
N VAL A 345 14.73 -8.39 -0.70
CA VAL A 345 14.90 -7.65 -1.96
C VAL A 345 13.87 -8.20 -2.94
N TYR A 346 12.57 -7.96 -2.66
CA TYR A 346 11.47 -8.44 -3.51
C TYR A 346 10.82 -7.33 -4.35
N LYS A 347 11.36 -6.13 -4.30
CA LYS A 347 10.96 -5.05 -5.22
C LYS A 347 12.19 -4.61 -5.99
N ASP A 348 12.02 -4.34 -7.27
CA ASP A 348 13.03 -3.73 -8.11
C ASP A 348 13.58 -2.50 -7.38
N SER A 349 14.85 -2.57 -6.99
CA SER A 349 15.52 -1.42 -6.42
C SER A 349 15.78 -0.43 -7.55
N LEU A 350 15.56 0.85 -7.27
CA LEU A 350 15.97 1.90 -8.20
C LEU A 350 17.42 1.66 -8.62
N PRO A 351 17.75 1.84 -9.92
CA PRO A 351 19.13 1.79 -10.37
C PRO A 351 20.00 2.65 -9.46
N THR A 352 21.15 2.15 -9.10
CA THR A 352 22.08 2.81 -8.16
C THR A 352 22.35 4.27 -8.56
N THR A 353 22.36 4.54 -9.87
CA THR A 353 22.57 5.87 -10.45
C THR A 353 21.36 6.82 -10.34
N SER A 354 20.16 6.30 -10.07
CA SER A 354 18.92 7.09 -9.86
C SER A 354 18.73 7.51 -8.40
N LYS A 355 19.60 7.09 -7.49
CA LYS A 355 19.52 7.44 -6.06
C LYS A 355 20.06 8.84 -5.81
N SER A 356 19.41 9.56 -4.87
CA SER A 356 19.84 10.86 -4.35
C SER A 356 20.23 10.74 -2.88
N PHE A 357 20.79 11.78 -2.27
CA PHE A 357 21.26 11.76 -0.88
C PHE A 357 22.20 10.58 -0.57
N VAL A 358 23.20 10.38 -1.42
CA VAL A 358 24.11 9.24 -1.32
C VAL A 358 25.56 9.66 -1.14
N VAL A 359 26.29 8.85 -0.36
CA VAL A 359 27.77 8.82 -0.37
C VAL A 359 28.18 7.75 -1.39
N TYR A 360 29.06 8.14 -2.29
CA TYR A 360 29.52 7.27 -3.38
C TYR A 360 31.05 7.16 -3.42
N ASN A 361 31.52 6.04 -3.90
CA ASN A 361 32.94 5.80 -4.21
C ASN A 361 33.11 5.73 -5.72
N PHE A 362 34.12 6.42 -6.23
CA PHE A 362 34.66 6.23 -7.58
C PHE A 362 35.98 5.48 -7.46
N GLN A 363 36.10 4.33 -8.11
CA GLN A 363 37.33 3.54 -8.17
C GLN A 363 37.87 3.50 -9.59
N CYS A 364 38.98 4.18 -9.82
CA CYS A 364 39.62 4.21 -11.13
C CYS A 364 40.27 2.88 -11.50
N CYS A 365 40.49 2.64 -12.81
CA CYS A 365 41.19 1.44 -13.26
C CYS A 365 42.67 1.37 -12.79
N CYS A 366 43.26 2.52 -12.46
CA CYS A 366 44.61 2.58 -11.89
C CYS A 366 44.67 2.32 -10.38
N GLY A 367 43.51 1.99 -9.73
CA GLY A 367 43.41 1.73 -8.30
C GLY A 367 43.02 2.96 -7.46
N LYS A 368 43.27 4.18 -7.91
CA LYS A 368 42.99 5.41 -7.15
C LYS A 368 41.49 5.57 -6.89
N GLN A 369 41.17 6.03 -5.69
CA GLN A 369 39.79 6.14 -5.21
C GLN A 369 39.40 7.59 -4.88
N TYR A 370 38.11 7.89 -5.00
CA TYR A 370 37.48 9.12 -4.55
C TYR A 370 36.18 8.83 -3.83
N VAL A 371 36.00 9.36 -2.65
CA VAL A 371 34.72 9.35 -1.93
C VAL A 371 34.09 10.73 -2.01
N GLY A 372 32.81 10.80 -2.33
CA GLY A 372 32.07 12.05 -2.38
C GLY A 372 30.61 11.85 -2.03
N LYS A 373 29.92 12.96 -1.82
CA LYS A 373 28.50 13.00 -1.50
C LYS A 373 27.72 13.75 -2.58
N THR A 374 26.43 13.47 -2.65
CA THR A 374 25.51 14.24 -3.49
C THR A 374 24.10 14.25 -2.89
N THR A 375 23.45 15.39 -2.91
CA THR A 375 22.02 15.55 -2.64
C THR A 375 21.18 15.39 -3.92
N GLN A 376 21.81 15.54 -5.09
CA GLN A 376 21.24 15.35 -6.41
C GLN A 376 21.20 13.86 -6.77
N VAL A 377 20.48 13.51 -7.86
CA VAL A 377 20.55 12.15 -8.43
C VAL A 377 21.97 11.83 -8.85
N LEU A 378 22.46 10.63 -8.49
CA LEU A 378 23.86 10.24 -8.71
C LEU A 378 24.26 10.29 -10.19
N SER A 379 23.34 9.97 -11.13
CA SER A 379 23.61 10.08 -12.57
C SER A 379 23.98 11.49 -13.00
N GLU A 380 23.35 12.51 -12.43
CA GLU A 380 23.70 13.93 -12.73
C GLU A 380 25.07 14.29 -12.13
N ARG A 381 25.34 13.80 -10.93
CA ARG A 381 26.65 13.99 -10.30
C ARG A 381 27.78 13.30 -11.09
N ILE A 382 27.53 12.11 -11.61
CA ILE A 382 28.45 11.40 -12.51
C ILE A 382 28.71 12.21 -13.81
N LYS A 383 27.68 12.81 -14.42
CA LYS A 383 27.84 13.68 -15.58
C LYS A 383 28.71 14.91 -15.29
N GLN A 384 28.60 15.47 -14.08
CA GLN A 384 29.46 16.59 -13.64
C GLN A 384 30.94 16.19 -13.51
N HIS A 385 31.22 14.96 -13.03
CA HIS A 385 32.59 14.43 -12.93
C HIS A 385 33.14 13.98 -14.29
N VAL A 386 32.31 13.39 -15.13
CA VAL A 386 32.69 12.83 -16.44
C VAL A 386 31.82 13.45 -17.51
N THR A 387 32.15 14.68 -17.89
CA THR A 387 31.40 15.46 -18.88
C THR A 387 31.49 14.83 -20.27
N ASN A 388 30.47 15.04 -21.13
CA ASN A 388 30.49 14.59 -22.53
C ASN A 388 31.68 15.20 -23.27
N LYS A 389 31.94 16.52 -23.06
CA LYS A 389 33.06 17.24 -23.65
C LYS A 389 34.41 16.59 -23.32
N LEU A 390 34.60 16.13 -22.09
CA LEU A 390 35.83 15.41 -21.68
C LEU A 390 36.00 14.09 -22.45
N VAL A 391 34.92 13.36 -22.68
CA VAL A 391 34.95 12.06 -23.36
C VAL A 391 35.12 12.23 -24.88
N GLU A 392 34.46 13.21 -25.47
CA GLU A 392 34.43 13.44 -26.91
C GLU A 392 35.71 14.13 -27.43
N THR A 393 36.17 15.18 -26.73
CA THR A 393 37.30 15.99 -27.22
C THR A 393 38.66 15.52 -26.77
N LYS A 394 38.70 14.65 -25.70
CA LYS A 394 39.95 14.17 -25.07
C LYS A 394 40.96 15.31 -24.76
N THR A 395 40.44 16.52 -24.53
CA THR A 395 41.25 17.72 -24.34
C THR A 395 41.95 17.73 -22.99
N MET A 396 43.24 18.00 -23.00
CA MET A 396 44.10 18.09 -21.78
C MET A 396 44.05 19.50 -21.14
N LYS A 397 43.30 20.47 -21.68
CA LYS A 397 43.23 21.83 -21.12
C LYS A 397 42.47 21.84 -19.80
N LYS A 398 43.13 22.35 -18.74
CA LYS A 398 42.59 22.50 -17.38
C LYS A 398 41.53 23.58 -17.36
N GLU A 399 40.35 23.26 -16.82
CA GLU A 399 39.26 24.23 -16.60
C GLU A 399 39.18 24.60 -15.11
N ARG A 400 38.76 25.86 -14.81
CA ARG A 400 38.72 26.38 -13.42
C ARG A 400 37.83 25.55 -12.46
N ASN A 401 36.83 24.81 -13.00
CA ASN A 401 35.83 24.05 -12.23
C ASN A 401 36.04 22.53 -12.28
N ASP A 402 37.26 22.05 -12.59
CA ASP A 402 37.51 20.61 -12.64
C ASP A 402 37.42 19.96 -11.26
N THR A 403 36.57 18.94 -11.12
CA THR A 403 36.54 18.10 -9.92
C THR A 403 37.82 17.25 -9.82
N ALA A 404 38.11 16.69 -8.63
CA ALA A 404 39.27 15.83 -8.47
C ALA A 404 39.29 14.63 -9.42
N ILE A 405 38.11 14.02 -9.66
CA ILE A 405 37.93 12.94 -10.63
C ILE A 405 38.20 13.46 -12.05
N THR A 406 37.62 14.61 -12.42
CA THR A 406 37.81 15.22 -13.76
C THR A 406 39.27 15.50 -14.04
N ARG A 407 39.97 16.06 -13.05
CA ARG A 407 41.40 16.34 -13.13
C ARG A 407 42.22 15.06 -13.34
N HIS A 408 41.98 14.04 -12.52
CA HIS A 408 42.64 12.76 -12.64
C HIS A 408 42.42 12.10 -14.02
N LEU A 409 41.20 12.12 -14.55
CA LEU A 409 40.88 11.54 -15.85
C LEU A 409 41.49 12.34 -17.01
N ARG A 410 41.68 13.66 -16.85
CA ARG A 410 42.36 14.51 -17.82
C ARG A 410 43.86 14.23 -17.92
N GLU A 411 44.49 14.02 -16.77
CA GLU A 411 45.91 13.74 -16.65
C GLU A 411 46.28 12.29 -17.11
N ASN A 412 45.26 11.39 -17.18
CA ASN A 412 45.47 9.97 -17.47
C ASN A 412 44.50 9.46 -18.53
N LEU A 413 44.88 9.54 -19.79
CA LEU A 413 44.06 9.12 -20.94
C LEU A 413 43.64 7.65 -20.87
N THR A 414 44.48 6.75 -20.37
CA THR A 414 44.14 5.34 -20.17
C THR A 414 42.97 5.17 -19.20
N CYS A 415 42.93 5.98 -18.14
CA CYS A 415 41.85 5.99 -17.19
C CYS A 415 40.55 6.54 -17.76
N LEU A 416 40.63 7.54 -18.63
CA LEU A 416 39.49 8.13 -19.34
C LEU A 416 38.86 7.12 -20.33
N MET A 417 39.69 6.37 -21.04
CA MET A 417 39.24 5.36 -22.01
C MET A 417 38.62 4.12 -21.37
N ALA A 418 38.85 3.88 -20.10
CA ALA A 418 38.39 2.70 -19.36
C ALA A 418 36.96 2.81 -18.80
N SER A 419 36.05 3.48 -19.51
CA SER A 419 34.62 3.61 -19.13
C SER A 419 34.38 4.15 -17.71
N PRO A 420 34.91 5.36 -17.34
CA PRO A 420 34.89 5.86 -15.97
C PRO A 420 33.48 6.03 -15.39
N ARG A 421 32.45 6.25 -16.21
CA ARG A 421 31.05 6.38 -15.76
C ARG A 421 30.51 5.11 -15.07
N LYS A 422 31.00 3.92 -15.42
CA LYS A 422 30.59 2.64 -14.85
C LYS A 422 31.29 2.30 -13.51
N ARG A 423 32.18 3.16 -13.04
CA ARG A 423 33.06 2.91 -11.88
C ARG A 423 32.61 3.59 -10.59
N PHE A 424 31.39 4.09 -10.56
CA PHE A 424 30.77 4.67 -9.39
C PHE A 424 29.94 3.64 -8.63
N LYS A 425 30.14 3.57 -7.33
CA LYS A 425 29.39 2.71 -6.41
C LYS A 425 28.78 3.55 -5.30
N VAL A 426 27.51 3.34 -4.96
CA VAL A 426 26.91 3.91 -3.73
C VAL A 426 27.44 3.13 -2.54
N LEU A 427 27.98 3.85 -1.56
CA LEU A 427 28.43 3.31 -0.29
C LEU A 427 27.27 3.28 0.72
N MET A 428 26.54 4.40 0.81
CA MET A 428 25.42 4.52 1.75
C MET A 428 24.45 5.61 1.32
N GLU A 429 23.17 5.45 1.68
CA GLU A 429 22.12 6.46 1.53
C GLU A 429 21.94 7.21 2.86
N ALA A 430 21.78 8.52 2.78
CA ALA A 430 21.55 9.38 3.93
C ALA A 430 20.09 9.82 4.02
N ARG A 431 19.59 10.05 5.24
CA ARG A 431 18.22 10.54 5.46
C ARG A 431 18.10 12.06 5.54
N SER A 432 19.22 12.74 5.71
CA SER A 432 19.30 14.20 5.80
C SER A 432 20.67 14.71 5.33
N LYS A 433 20.77 16.02 5.06
CA LYS A 433 22.03 16.66 4.67
C LYS A 433 23.10 16.51 5.73
N ASN A 434 22.78 16.72 7.00
CA ASN A 434 23.74 16.56 8.11
C ASN A 434 24.23 15.11 8.23
N ASN A 435 23.34 14.12 8.05
CA ASN A 435 23.73 12.71 8.04
C ASN A 435 24.66 12.39 6.85
N LEU A 436 24.41 13.01 5.69
CA LEU A 436 25.24 12.86 4.50
C LEU A 436 26.66 13.37 4.73
N ASP A 437 26.81 14.50 5.43
CA ASP A 437 28.13 15.11 5.75
C ASP A 437 28.94 14.21 6.70
N VAL A 438 28.29 13.67 7.72
CA VAL A 438 28.92 12.74 8.68
C VAL A 438 29.33 11.43 7.99
N LEU A 439 28.46 10.86 7.17
CA LEU A 439 28.74 9.61 6.45
C LEU A 439 29.91 9.77 5.47
N GLU A 440 29.98 10.88 4.72
CA GLU A 440 31.10 11.16 3.81
C GLU A 440 32.41 11.20 4.61
N ALA A 441 32.44 11.94 5.74
CA ALA A 441 33.62 12.06 6.61
C ALA A 441 34.08 10.69 7.14
N LEU A 442 33.15 9.85 7.60
CA LEU A 442 33.43 8.49 8.08
C LEU A 442 34.03 7.61 6.98
N PHE A 443 33.47 7.62 5.79
CA PHE A 443 33.99 6.82 4.66
C PHE A 443 35.35 7.35 4.18
N ILE A 444 35.60 8.65 4.19
CA ILE A 444 36.90 9.20 3.86
C ILE A 444 37.95 8.74 4.90
N LYS A 445 37.62 8.78 6.20
CA LYS A 445 38.48 8.29 7.28
C LYS A 445 38.79 6.80 7.15
N GLN A 446 37.79 6.01 6.79
CA GLN A 446 37.89 4.55 6.66
C GLN A 446 38.66 4.11 5.41
N LEU A 447 38.37 4.69 4.26
CA LEU A 447 38.85 4.25 2.94
C LEU A 447 40.15 4.98 2.52
N LYS A 448 40.43 6.13 3.12
CA LYS A 448 41.63 6.99 2.86
C LYS A 448 41.86 7.20 1.33
N PRO A 449 40.84 7.70 0.59
CA PRO A 449 40.90 7.78 -0.87
C PRO A 449 41.90 8.83 -1.33
N GLU A 450 42.78 8.48 -2.26
CA GLU A 450 43.93 9.30 -2.70
C GLU A 450 43.51 10.56 -3.47
N LEU A 451 42.34 10.55 -4.08
CA LEU A 451 41.84 11.69 -4.86
C LEU A 451 41.04 12.70 -4.02
N CYS A 452 40.80 12.43 -2.74
CA CYS A 452 40.10 13.36 -1.84
C CYS A 452 41.10 14.33 -1.19
N GLN A 453 41.08 15.60 -1.64
CA GLN A 453 41.90 16.70 -1.07
C GLN A 453 41.07 17.73 -0.30
N GLN A 454 39.87 17.35 0.22
CA GLN A 454 38.93 18.30 0.80
C GLN A 454 39.34 18.73 2.21
N LYS A 455 39.71 20.01 2.36
CA LYS A 455 39.97 20.63 3.65
C LYS A 455 38.73 20.80 4.55
N GLU A 456 37.54 20.84 3.97
CA GLU A 456 36.26 21.03 4.71
C GLU A 456 35.82 19.77 5.47
N THR A 457 36.19 18.59 5.02
CA THR A 457 35.85 17.32 5.66
C THR A 457 36.69 17.09 6.93
N MET A 458 37.87 17.71 7.03
CA MET A 458 38.72 17.64 8.25
C MET A 458 38.05 18.31 9.47
N ARG A 459 37.30 19.41 9.29
CA ARG A 459 36.60 20.07 10.40
C ARG A 459 35.50 19.21 11.05
N VAL A 460 34.85 18.37 10.31
CA VAL A 460 33.83 17.43 10.84
C VAL A 460 34.52 16.25 11.56
N LEU A 461 35.70 15.85 11.12
CA LEU A 461 36.49 14.76 11.74
C LEU A 461 37.17 15.14 13.05
N GLU A 462 37.40 16.43 13.31
CA GLU A 462 37.93 16.94 14.59
C GLU A 462 36.83 17.01 15.68
N LEU A 463 35.55 16.88 15.30
CA LEU A 463 34.38 16.88 16.20
C LEU A 463 33.85 15.47 16.51
N ILE A 464 34.41 14.41 15.90
CA ILE A 464 34.12 12.99 16.09
C ILE A 464 35.42 12.27 16.55
#